data_778cd7f106c9ab06f2f9d412fcdc57bb
#
_entry.id   778cd7f106c9ab06f2f9d412fcdc57bb
#
_cell.length_a   1.000
_cell.length_b   1.000
_cell.length_c   1.000
_cell.angle_alpha   90.00
_cell.angle_beta   90.00
_cell.angle_gamma   90.00
#
_symmetry.space_group_name_H-M   'P 1'
#
loop_
_entity.id
_entity.type
_entity.pdbx_description
1 polymer ?
#
loop_
_entity_poly.entity_id
_entity_poly.type
_entity_poly.pdbx_seq_one_letter_code
_entity_poly.pdbx_strand_id
1 'polypeptide(L)'
;MQFKIATKDLSKFSAMNIVCNGDAVTLSFDDSSTSEHIVETVCKAPLAMPLKDLNHLSWDEINQIGLSGKARDVFALGAQKKDHMKNGFVAVWQIIGFNHDDLADGTGKAPLSWDMVRVYNEDWSWNDESTNRGGYEASVVRRRLDTEFFSLCSDELQAIIKPVIKLTSAGDCSKEIIKSICKVWLKSEKELYGRCFYSMPGEGHWYEYYQQEDVPYYKEDDDGNRRCNLLRSPYYSSSGVFCFVYTDGGAYYINARNSLGLAPAFSS
;
A
#
# COMPACT_ATOMS: atom_id res chain seq x y z
N MET A 1 -17.41 -25.55 6.17
CA MET A 1 -17.30 -25.32 4.71
C MET A 1 -18.54 -25.88 4.06
N GLN A 2 -19.40 -25.07 3.44
CA GLN A 2 -20.60 -25.57 2.74
C GLN A 2 -20.29 -25.60 1.24
N PHE A 3 -20.36 -26.79 0.65
CA PHE A 3 -20.26 -26.96 -0.79
C PHE A 3 -21.66 -27.02 -1.39
N LYS A 4 -21.92 -26.21 -2.41
CA LYS A 4 -23.14 -26.28 -3.21
C LYS A 4 -22.81 -27.03 -4.48
N ILE A 5 -23.17 -28.30 -4.55
CA ILE A 5 -23.03 -29.13 -5.76
C ILE A 5 -24.31 -28.96 -6.57
N ALA A 6 -24.20 -28.34 -7.73
CA ALA A 6 -25.29 -28.24 -8.69
C ALA A 6 -25.28 -29.50 -9.58
N THR A 7 -25.87 -30.59 -9.12
CA THR A 7 -26.09 -31.78 -9.94
C THR A 7 -27.57 -32.01 -10.14
N LYS A 8 -27.94 -32.41 -11.34
CA LYS A 8 -29.35 -32.64 -11.71
C LYS A 8 -29.94 -33.90 -11.06
N ASP A 9 -29.12 -34.84 -10.60
CA ASP A 9 -29.61 -36.09 -9.96
C ASP A 9 -28.48 -36.79 -9.18
N LEU A 10 -28.48 -36.65 -7.87
CA LEU A 10 -27.53 -37.33 -6.99
C LEU A 10 -27.98 -38.75 -6.61
N SER A 11 -29.19 -39.17 -6.98
CA SER A 11 -29.75 -40.47 -6.62
C SER A 11 -29.08 -41.67 -7.31
N LYS A 12 -28.23 -41.39 -8.33
CA LYS A 12 -27.53 -42.43 -9.12
C LYS A 12 -26.18 -42.85 -8.53
N PHE A 13 -25.70 -42.16 -7.49
CA PHE A 13 -24.36 -42.40 -6.92
C PHE A 13 -24.45 -43.12 -5.61
N SER A 14 -23.68 -44.21 -5.47
CA SER A 14 -23.64 -45.04 -4.25
C SER A 14 -22.67 -44.47 -3.21
N ALA A 15 -21.68 -43.71 -3.62
CA ALA A 15 -20.72 -43.05 -2.73
C ALA A 15 -20.14 -41.77 -3.34
N MET A 16 -19.78 -40.85 -2.48
CA MET A 16 -19.04 -39.62 -2.83
C MET A 16 -17.78 -39.56 -1.96
N ASN A 17 -16.63 -39.56 -2.61
CA ASN A 17 -15.35 -39.35 -1.94
C ASN A 17 -14.82 -37.96 -2.19
N ILE A 18 -14.39 -37.27 -1.14
CA ILE A 18 -13.77 -35.94 -1.19
C ILE A 18 -12.32 -36.09 -0.74
N VAL A 19 -11.39 -35.85 -1.64
CA VAL A 19 -9.95 -35.83 -1.34
C VAL A 19 -9.42 -34.42 -1.48
N CYS A 20 -8.85 -33.90 -0.41
CA CYS A 20 -8.19 -32.58 -0.41
C CYS A 20 -6.67 -32.78 -0.43
N ASN A 21 -6.02 -32.46 -1.55
CA ASN A 21 -4.56 -32.48 -1.70
C ASN A 21 -4.05 -31.05 -1.93
N GLY A 22 -3.58 -30.41 -0.87
CA GLY A 22 -3.11 -29.01 -0.96
C GLY A 22 -4.23 -28.09 -1.49
N ASP A 23 -4.01 -27.50 -2.66
CA ASP A 23 -4.95 -26.56 -3.30
C ASP A 23 -5.97 -27.21 -4.23
N ALA A 24 -5.98 -28.51 -4.39
CA ALA A 24 -6.93 -29.24 -5.23
C ALA A 24 -7.94 -30.04 -4.36
N VAL A 25 -9.22 -29.89 -4.70
CA VAL A 25 -10.29 -30.73 -4.15
C VAL A 25 -10.75 -31.64 -5.30
N THR A 26 -10.55 -32.93 -5.13
CA THR A 26 -11.02 -33.94 -6.07
C THR A 26 -12.32 -34.55 -5.53
N LEU A 27 -13.39 -34.47 -6.32
CA LEU A 27 -14.64 -35.15 -6.05
C LEU A 27 -14.70 -36.37 -6.95
N SER A 28 -14.83 -37.57 -6.36
CA SER A 28 -15.08 -38.81 -7.10
C SER A 28 -16.43 -39.38 -6.68
N PHE A 29 -17.17 -39.83 -7.68
CA PHE A 29 -18.48 -40.44 -7.47
C PHE A 29 -18.44 -41.87 -7.98
N ASP A 30 -18.95 -42.80 -7.20
CA ASP A 30 -19.14 -44.20 -7.60
C ASP A 30 -20.56 -44.35 -8.16
N ASP A 31 -20.65 -44.59 -9.45
CA ASP A 31 -21.94 -44.93 -10.11
C ASP A 31 -22.28 -46.42 -9.83
N SER A 32 -23.44 -46.66 -9.23
CA SER A 32 -23.91 -48.00 -8.93
C SER A 32 -24.34 -48.81 -10.16
N SER A 33 -24.39 -48.18 -11.33
CA SER A 33 -24.89 -48.83 -12.56
C SER A 33 -23.80 -49.14 -13.60
N THR A 34 -22.60 -48.56 -13.49
CA THR A 34 -21.47 -48.80 -14.40
C THR A 34 -20.16 -48.69 -13.62
N SER A 35 -19.14 -49.48 -14.01
CA SER A 35 -17.81 -49.46 -13.39
C SER A 35 -16.98 -48.20 -13.81
N GLU A 36 -17.62 -47.12 -14.18
CA GLU A 36 -16.94 -45.89 -14.56
C GLU A 36 -16.81 -44.92 -13.36
N HIS A 37 -15.57 -44.64 -13.03
CA HIS A 37 -15.25 -43.56 -12.09
C HIS A 37 -15.27 -42.22 -12.82
N ILE A 38 -16.23 -41.36 -12.50
CA ILE A 38 -16.22 -39.99 -12.97
C ILE A 38 -15.34 -39.18 -12.03
N VAL A 39 -14.13 -38.87 -12.46
CA VAL A 39 -13.24 -37.93 -11.73
C VAL A 39 -13.42 -36.54 -12.33
N GLU A 40 -14.18 -35.71 -11.67
CA GLU A 40 -14.24 -34.31 -12.01
C GLU A 40 -13.20 -33.56 -11.16
N THR A 41 -12.07 -33.22 -11.80
CA THR A 41 -11.09 -32.35 -11.18
C THR A 41 -11.65 -30.92 -11.25
N VAL A 42 -12.27 -30.49 -10.17
CA VAL A 42 -12.62 -29.07 -10.00
C VAL A 42 -11.33 -28.34 -9.75
N CYS A 43 -10.67 -27.87 -10.82
CA CYS A 43 -9.59 -26.90 -10.69
C CYS A 43 -10.17 -25.68 -9.99
N LYS A 44 -9.68 -25.43 -8.77
CA LYS A 44 -10.01 -24.27 -7.98
C LYS A 44 -9.77 -23.00 -8.79
N ALA A 45 -10.83 -22.25 -9.09
CA ALA A 45 -10.72 -20.83 -8.90
C ALA A 45 -10.32 -20.64 -7.41
N PRO A 46 -9.30 -19.83 -7.07
CA PRO A 46 -8.95 -19.62 -5.68
C PRO A 46 -10.25 -19.30 -4.95
N LEU A 47 -10.60 -20.13 -3.96
CA LEU A 47 -11.66 -19.77 -3.02
C LEU A 47 -11.25 -18.40 -2.52
N ALA A 48 -11.92 -17.35 -2.99
CA ALA A 48 -11.77 -16.04 -2.41
C ALA A 48 -12.15 -16.25 -0.93
N MET A 49 -11.12 -16.45 -0.10
CA MET A 49 -11.32 -16.38 1.34
C MET A 49 -12.01 -15.04 1.55
N PRO A 50 -13.11 -14.99 2.31
CA PRO A 50 -13.73 -13.70 2.61
C PRO A 50 -12.61 -12.84 3.17
N LEU A 51 -12.25 -11.78 2.41
CA LEU A 51 -11.21 -10.83 2.80
C LEU A 51 -11.60 -10.33 4.18
N LYS A 52 -10.76 -10.58 5.17
CA LYS A 52 -11.04 -10.14 6.54
C LYS A 52 -11.12 -8.62 6.51
N ASP A 53 -12.17 -8.05 7.11
CA ASP A 53 -12.19 -6.62 7.38
C ASP A 53 -11.03 -6.29 8.32
N LEU A 54 -10.07 -5.50 7.85
CA LEU A 54 -8.85 -5.16 8.59
C LEU A 54 -9.16 -4.45 9.93
N ASN A 55 -10.32 -3.82 10.07
CA ASN A 55 -10.72 -3.16 11.31
C ASN A 55 -11.06 -4.17 12.43
N HIS A 56 -11.30 -5.43 12.12
CA HIS A 56 -11.49 -6.51 13.10
C HIS A 56 -10.18 -7.20 13.53
N LEU A 57 -9.05 -6.80 12.96
CA LEU A 57 -7.72 -7.30 13.31
C LEU A 57 -6.93 -6.22 14.04
N SER A 58 -6.11 -6.60 15.01
CA SER A 58 -5.07 -5.73 15.56
C SER A 58 -3.97 -5.47 14.53
N TRP A 59 -3.15 -4.44 14.73
CA TRP A 59 -1.97 -4.20 13.91
C TRP A 59 -0.95 -5.36 13.99
N ASP A 60 -0.83 -5.98 15.15
CA ASP A 60 0.06 -7.15 15.32
C ASP A 60 -0.43 -8.36 14.51
N GLU A 61 -1.73 -8.69 14.54
CA GLU A 61 -2.28 -9.78 13.74
C GLU A 61 -2.05 -9.56 12.24
N ILE A 62 -2.23 -8.33 11.74
CA ILE A 62 -1.95 -7.97 10.35
C ILE A 62 -0.46 -8.16 10.03
N ASN A 63 0.43 -7.70 10.90
CA ASN A 63 1.87 -7.88 10.76
C ASN A 63 2.29 -9.35 10.75
N GLN A 64 1.72 -10.18 11.64
CA GLN A 64 1.99 -11.62 11.67
C GLN A 64 1.55 -12.33 10.37
N ILE A 65 0.38 -11.94 9.83
CA ILE A 65 -0.08 -12.45 8.52
C ILE A 65 0.90 -12.01 7.42
N GLY A 66 1.37 -10.75 7.45
CA GLY A 66 2.40 -10.25 6.55
C GLY A 66 3.67 -11.08 6.59
N LEU A 67 4.24 -11.25 7.78
CA LEU A 67 5.47 -12.01 8.02
C LEU A 67 5.35 -13.50 7.63
N SER A 68 4.15 -14.07 7.68
CA SER A 68 3.90 -15.44 7.22
C SER A 68 3.94 -15.62 5.70
N GLY A 69 4.06 -14.53 4.93
CA GLY A 69 4.02 -14.52 3.47
C GLY A 69 2.62 -14.70 2.86
N LYS A 70 1.57 -14.72 3.68
CA LYS A 70 0.18 -14.96 3.25
C LYS A 70 -0.67 -13.70 3.11
N ALA A 71 -0.07 -12.52 3.22
CA ALA A 71 -0.81 -11.26 3.20
C ALA A 71 -1.68 -11.11 1.95
N ARG A 72 -1.15 -11.46 0.78
CA ARG A 72 -1.86 -11.38 -0.50
C ARG A 72 -3.04 -12.37 -0.62
N ASP A 73 -2.98 -13.49 0.09
CA ASP A 73 -4.06 -14.50 0.11
C ASP A 73 -5.21 -14.08 1.03
N VAL A 74 -4.92 -13.21 2.00
CA VAL A 74 -5.84 -12.82 3.08
C VAL A 74 -6.41 -11.41 2.87
N PHE A 75 -5.60 -10.47 2.35
CA PHE A 75 -5.97 -9.06 2.21
C PHE A 75 -6.12 -8.64 0.75
N ALA A 76 -7.14 -7.83 0.47
CA ALA A 76 -7.25 -7.17 -0.82
C ALA A 76 -6.27 -6.00 -0.93
N LEU A 77 -5.78 -5.76 -2.14
CA LEU A 77 -5.15 -4.50 -2.49
C LEU A 77 -6.20 -3.36 -2.34
N GLY A 78 -5.84 -2.28 -1.66
CA GLY A 78 -6.78 -1.21 -1.31
C GLY A 78 -7.60 -1.45 -0.05
N ALA A 79 -7.47 -2.61 0.63
CA ALA A 79 -8.12 -2.86 1.91
C ALA A 79 -7.69 -1.82 2.96
N GLN A 80 -8.64 -1.35 3.77
CA GLN A 80 -8.44 -0.20 4.65
C GLN A 80 -8.52 -0.59 6.13
N LYS A 81 -7.69 0.11 6.94
CA LYS A 81 -7.68 0.02 8.40
C LYS A 81 -7.60 1.40 9.02
N LYS A 82 -8.37 1.61 10.07
CA LYS A 82 -8.32 2.83 10.89
C LYS A 82 -7.24 2.70 11.97
N ASP A 83 -6.56 3.82 12.23
CA ASP A 83 -5.69 4.03 13.38
C ASP A 83 -6.16 5.25 14.16
N HIS A 84 -6.38 5.09 15.46
CA HIS A 84 -6.73 6.18 16.35
C HIS A 84 -5.45 6.81 16.88
N MET A 85 -5.02 7.89 16.24
CA MET A 85 -3.79 8.58 16.60
C MET A 85 -3.87 9.25 17.98
N LYS A 86 -2.74 9.45 18.62
CA LYS A 86 -2.65 9.98 20.00
C LYS A 86 -3.18 11.40 20.16
N ASN A 87 -3.24 12.19 19.09
CA ASN A 87 -3.83 13.53 19.07
C ASN A 87 -5.35 13.53 18.77
N GLY A 88 -5.98 12.36 18.68
CA GLY A 88 -7.42 12.21 18.42
C GLY A 88 -7.81 12.16 16.95
N PHE A 89 -6.86 12.37 16.01
CA PHE A 89 -7.13 12.18 14.58
C PHE A 89 -7.32 10.69 14.26
N VAL A 90 -8.28 10.37 13.40
CA VAL A 90 -8.51 8.99 12.95
C VAL A 90 -7.95 8.83 11.54
N ALA A 91 -6.74 8.32 11.45
CA ALA A 91 -6.09 8.01 10.18
C ALA A 91 -6.73 6.78 9.55
N VAL A 92 -6.98 6.82 8.24
CA VAL A 92 -7.40 5.65 7.46
C VAL A 92 -6.26 5.28 6.52
N TRP A 93 -5.74 4.07 6.69
CA TRP A 93 -4.65 3.51 5.92
C TRP A 93 -5.16 2.47 4.94
N GLN A 94 -4.63 2.44 3.72
CA GLN A 94 -4.95 1.43 2.72
C GLN A 94 -3.70 0.70 2.25
N ILE A 95 -3.83 -0.58 1.95
CA ILE A 95 -2.74 -1.38 1.36
C ILE A 95 -2.54 -0.94 -0.09
N ILE A 96 -1.32 -0.48 -0.42
CA ILE A 96 -0.95 -0.05 -1.77
C ILE A 96 0.02 -1.00 -2.47
N GLY A 97 0.62 -1.93 -1.73
CA GLY A 97 1.54 -2.91 -2.30
C GLY A 97 1.88 -4.04 -1.35
N PHE A 98 2.27 -5.15 -1.92
CA PHE A 98 2.76 -6.33 -1.22
C PHE A 98 4.21 -6.60 -1.64
N ASN A 99 5.11 -6.82 -0.68
CA ASN A 99 6.53 -7.08 -0.92
C ASN A 99 7.17 -6.04 -1.86
N HIS A 100 6.87 -4.75 -1.62
CA HIS A 100 7.28 -3.67 -2.52
C HIS A 100 8.54 -2.95 -2.04
N ASP A 101 8.56 -2.46 -0.80
CA ASP A 101 9.61 -1.60 -0.26
C ASP A 101 10.77 -2.41 0.32
N ASP A 102 12.01 -2.04 -0.01
CA ASP A 102 13.20 -2.67 0.53
C ASP A 102 13.40 -2.28 2.01
N LEU A 103 13.54 -3.27 2.88
CA LEU A 103 13.83 -3.06 4.29
C LEU A 103 15.22 -2.45 4.47
N ALA A 104 15.35 -1.51 5.41
CA ALA A 104 16.59 -0.80 5.66
C ALA A 104 17.71 -1.70 6.23
N ASP A 105 17.33 -2.80 6.89
CA ASP A 105 18.27 -3.80 7.43
C ASP A 105 18.79 -4.80 6.38
N GLY A 106 18.31 -4.71 5.15
CA GLY A 106 18.72 -5.59 4.04
C GLY A 106 18.15 -6.99 4.10
N THR A 107 17.20 -7.29 4.97
CA THR A 107 16.61 -8.64 5.13
C THR A 107 15.59 -8.99 4.04
N GLY A 108 15.28 -8.07 3.14
CA GLY A 108 14.36 -8.27 2.02
C GLY A 108 13.39 -7.12 1.85
N LYS A 109 12.13 -7.45 1.58
CA LYS A 109 11.06 -6.47 1.37
C LYS A 109 10.05 -6.49 2.51
N ALA A 110 9.52 -5.31 2.84
CA ALA A 110 8.39 -5.20 3.76
C ALA A 110 7.16 -5.91 3.18
N PRO A 111 6.48 -6.76 3.95
CA PRO A 111 5.29 -7.49 3.51
C PRO A 111 4.18 -6.60 2.95
N LEU A 112 3.94 -5.47 3.59
CA LEU A 112 2.86 -4.55 3.26
C LEU A 112 3.36 -3.11 3.16
N SER A 113 2.88 -2.39 2.15
CA SER A 113 3.04 -0.94 2.02
C SER A 113 1.67 -0.28 2.15
N TRP A 114 1.60 0.75 2.96
CA TRP A 114 0.38 1.45 3.34
C TRP A 114 0.43 2.92 2.95
N ASP A 115 -0.71 3.47 2.55
CA ASP A 115 -0.86 4.88 2.21
C ASP A 115 -2.08 5.47 2.93
N MET A 116 -1.96 6.69 3.42
CA MET A 116 -3.08 7.39 4.01
C MET A 116 -4.15 7.69 2.95
N VAL A 117 -5.40 7.35 3.23
CA VAL A 117 -6.53 7.49 2.28
C VAL A 117 -6.90 8.96 2.11
N ARG A 118 -6.94 9.72 3.21
CA ARG A 118 -7.23 11.16 3.23
C ARG A 118 -6.01 11.92 3.70
N VAL A 119 -5.99 13.24 3.47
CA VAL A 119 -4.94 14.08 4.04
C VAL A 119 -5.09 14.19 5.55
N TYR A 120 -3.96 14.32 6.23
CA TYR A 120 -3.91 14.67 7.64
C TYR A 120 -4.51 16.06 7.86
N ASN A 121 -5.02 16.34 9.05
CA ASN A 121 -5.75 17.57 9.39
C ASN A 121 -4.87 18.84 9.50
N GLU A 122 -3.58 18.73 9.21
CA GLU A 122 -2.66 19.85 9.16
C GLU A 122 -1.92 19.88 7.82
N ASP A 123 -1.79 21.06 7.24
CA ASP A 123 -0.97 21.27 6.06
C ASP A 123 0.50 21.46 6.45
N TRP A 124 1.40 20.78 5.74
CA TRP A 124 2.84 20.84 5.96
C TRP A 124 3.56 21.34 4.70
N SER A 125 4.73 21.97 4.89
CA SER A 125 5.67 22.33 3.82
C SER A 125 6.84 21.36 3.80
N TRP A 126 7.54 21.26 2.65
CA TRP A 126 8.77 20.47 2.58
C TRP A 126 9.90 21.05 3.39
N ASN A 127 10.08 22.38 3.31
CA ASN A 127 11.15 23.14 3.96
C ASN A 127 10.66 24.51 4.41
N ASP A 128 11.37 25.10 5.37
CA ASP A 128 11.15 26.48 5.79
C ASP A 128 11.71 27.49 4.76
N GLU A 129 12.69 27.04 3.97
CA GLU A 129 13.34 27.80 2.92
C GLU A 129 12.95 27.31 1.51
N SER A 130 13.08 28.21 0.50
CA SER A 130 12.84 27.89 -0.90
C SER A 130 14.00 27.07 -1.48
N THR A 131 14.15 25.83 -1.03
CA THR A 131 15.21 24.92 -1.47
C THR A 131 14.75 23.48 -1.51
N ASN A 132 15.24 22.73 -2.48
CA ASN A 132 15.13 21.28 -2.53
C ASN A 132 16.52 20.59 -2.52
N ARG A 133 17.57 21.35 -2.15
CA ARG A 133 18.94 20.83 -2.08
C ARG A 133 19.04 19.71 -1.05
N GLY A 134 19.70 18.61 -1.44
CA GLY A 134 19.77 17.38 -0.66
C GLY A 134 18.51 16.51 -0.78
N GLY A 135 17.59 16.88 -1.66
CA GLY A 135 16.38 16.13 -1.96
C GLY A 135 15.45 15.97 -0.76
N TYR A 136 14.69 14.89 -0.77
CA TYR A 136 13.81 14.53 0.34
C TYR A 136 14.60 14.19 1.61
N GLU A 137 15.80 13.59 1.48
CA GLU A 137 16.64 13.23 2.61
C GLU A 137 16.96 14.41 3.53
N ALA A 138 17.29 15.57 2.95
CA ALA A 138 17.62 16.77 3.72
C ALA A 138 16.41 17.60 4.13
N SER A 139 15.18 17.26 3.69
CA SER A 139 14.00 18.08 3.92
C SER A 139 13.52 18.07 5.37
N VAL A 140 12.90 19.19 5.77
CA VAL A 140 12.28 19.32 7.10
C VAL A 140 11.12 18.33 7.23
N VAL A 141 10.30 18.19 6.19
CA VAL A 141 9.14 17.27 6.22
C VAL A 141 9.55 15.82 6.49
N ARG A 142 10.64 15.34 5.89
CA ARG A 142 11.12 13.97 6.14
C ARG A 142 11.46 13.75 7.61
N ARG A 143 12.19 14.66 8.23
CA ARG A 143 12.54 14.56 9.66
C ARG A 143 11.30 14.60 10.55
N ARG A 144 10.36 15.50 10.25
CA ARG A 144 9.10 15.63 11.01
C ARG A 144 8.22 14.39 10.87
N LEU A 145 8.19 13.75 9.70
CA LEU A 145 7.46 12.49 9.50
C LEU A 145 8.01 11.37 10.38
N ASP A 146 9.33 11.21 10.45
CA ASP A 146 9.99 10.15 11.25
C ASP A 146 10.00 10.44 12.77
N THR A 147 9.69 11.65 13.19
CA THR A 147 9.67 12.06 14.59
C THR A 147 8.27 12.47 15.06
N GLU A 148 7.80 13.64 14.63
CA GLU A 148 6.52 14.21 15.06
C GLU A 148 5.34 13.33 14.64
N PHE A 149 5.20 13.09 13.33
CA PHE A 149 4.06 12.30 12.83
C PHE A 149 4.09 10.86 13.35
N PHE A 150 5.27 10.20 13.29
CA PHE A 150 5.42 8.85 13.81
C PHE A 150 5.04 8.76 15.30
N SER A 151 5.38 9.75 16.11
CA SER A 151 5.03 9.76 17.54
C SER A 151 3.53 9.88 17.81
N LEU A 152 2.77 10.43 16.87
CA LEU A 152 1.30 10.55 16.94
C LEU A 152 0.57 9.25 16.58
N CYS A 153 1.18 8.35 15.83
CA CYS A 153 0.59 7.04 15.55
C CYS A 153 0.31 6.28 16.85
N SER A 154 -0.67 5.38 16.86
CA SER A 154 -0.92 4.50 18.00
C SER A 154 0.32 3.67 18.35
N ASP A 155 0.44 3.22 19.59
CA ASP A 155 1.58 2.39 20.02
C ASP A 155 1.61 1.05 19.25
N GLU A 156 0.44 0.50 18.95
CA GLU A 156 0.31 -0.71 18.15
C GLU A 156 0.84 -0.52 16.73
N LEU A 157 0.48 0.60 16.09
CA LEU A 157 0.97 0.92 14.75
C LEU A 157 2.48 1.18 14.75
N GLN A 158 2.98 1.98 15.71
CA GLN A 158 4.41 2.23 15.85
C GLN A 158 5.24 0.94 15.99
N ALA A 159 4.71 -0.06 16.69
CA ALA A 159 5.39 -1.34 16.93
C ALA A 159 5.62 -2.16 15.65
N ILE A 160 4.80 -1.99 14.64
CA ILE A 160 4.87 -2.78 13.39
C ILE A 160 5.52 -2.05 12.22
N ILE A 161 5.63 -0.72 12.29
CA ILE A 161 6.26 0.08 11.22
C ILE A 161 7.74 -0.30 11.07
N LYS A 162 8.12 -0.66 9.84
CA LYS A 162 9.48 -1.04 9.47
C LYS A 162 10.19 0.12 8.76
N PRO A 163 11.45 0.41 9.13
CA PRO A 163 12.27 1.33 8.34
C PRO A 163 12.53 0.74 6.96
N VAL A 164 12.28 1.54 5.90
CA VAL A 164 12.50 1.16 4.51
C VAL A 164 13.37 2.15 3.78
N ILE A 165 13.96 1.72 2.67
CA ILE A 165 14.78 2.55 1.80
C ILE A 165 13.87 3.24 0.77
N LYS A 166 13.90 4.58 0.74
CA LYS A 166 13.22 5.38 -0.28
C LYS A 166 14.25 6.08 -1.18
N LEU A 167 14.00 6.06 -2.48
CA LEU A 167 14.88 6.65 -3.48
C LEU A 167 14.35 8.02 -3.91
N THR A 168 15.23 9.01 -4.00
CA THR A 168 14.88 10.38 -4.38
C THR A 168 16.07 11.05 -5.05
N SER A 169 15.84 11.98 -5.99
CA SER A 169 16.93 12.80 -6.49
C SER A 169 17.51 13.66 -5.37
N ALA A 170 18.81 13.99 -5.48
CA ALA A 170 19.49 14.86 -4.52
C ALA A 170 19.00 16.33 -4.57
N GLY A 171 18.03 16.64 -5.44
CA GLY A 171 17.55 18.01 -5.63
C GLY A 171 18.60 18.90 -6.31
N ASP A 172 18.37 20.22 -6.29
CA ASP A 172 19.29 21.22 -6.87
C ASP A 172 19.63 20.92 -8.34
N CYS A 173 18.63 20.48 -9.10
CA CYS A 173 18.74 20.03 -10.50
C CYS A 173 19.70 18.84 -10.71
N SER A 174 20.07 18.12 -9.66
CA SER A 174 20.96 16.95 -9.73
C SER A 174 20.25 15.75 -10.33
N LYS A 175 20.99 14.95 -11.11
CA LYS A 175 20.55 13.64 -11.61
C LYS A 175 20.89 12.50 -10.65
N GLU A 176 21.61 12.78 -9.58
CA GLU A 176 21.97 11.78 -8.58
C GLU A 176 20.72 11.31 -7.84
N ILE A 177 20.59 10.00 -7.68
CA ILE A 177 19.57 9.36 -6.87
C ILE A 177 20.18 8.92 -5.55
N ILE A 178 19.66 9.44 -4.47
CA ILE A 178 20.09 9.16 -3.10
C ILE A 178 19.08 8.30 -2.35
N LYS A 179 19.53 7.68 -1.27
CA LYS A 179 18.70 6.83 -0.41
C LYS A 179 18.35 7.59 0.87
N SER A 180 17.09 7.45 1.28
CA SER A 180 16.60 7.85 2.59
C SER A 180 16.09 6.62 3.34
N ILE A 181 16.45 6.47 4.61
CA ILE A 181 15.86 5.45 5.49
C ILE A 181 14.70 6.13 6.22
N CYS A 182 13.49 5.63 6.03
CA CYS A 182 12.27 6.24 6.53
C CYS A 182 11.38 5.22 7.24
N LYS A 183 10.77 5.60 8.35
CA LYS A 183 9.66 4.89 8.99
C LYS A 183 8.34 5.32 8.37
N VAL A 184 8.15 6.62 8.26
CA VAL A 184 7.01 7.27 7.61
C VAL A 184 7.52 8.14 6.47
N TRP A 185 6.91 8.03 5.30
CA TRP A 185 7.43 8.65 4.10
C TRP A 185 6.33 9.19 3.18
N LEU A 186 6.70 10.04 2.22
CA LEU A 186 5.85 10.50 1.13
C LEU A 186 6.12 9.68 -0.13
N LYS A 187 5.11 9.45 -0.96
CA LYS A 187 5.27 8.83 -2.27
C LYS A 187 6.07 9.74 -3.21
N SER A 188 6.84 9.15 -4.12
CA SER A 188 7.39 9.88 -5.27
C SER A 188 6.37 9.96 -6.39
N GLU A 189 6.63 10.85 -7.35
CA GLU A 189 5.86 10.93 -8.59
C GLU A 189 5.91 9.58 -9.33
N LYS A 190 7.09 8.94 -9.40
CA LYS A 190 7.26 7.63 -10.03
C LYS A 190 6.45 6.53 -9.34
N GLU A 191 6.41 6.51 -8.02
CA GLU A 191 5.66 5.52 -7.24
C GLU A 191 4.16 5.66 -7.39
N LEU A 192 3.67 6.89 -7.59
CA LEU A 192 2.24 7.17 -7.74
C LEU A 192 1.76 6.96 -9.18
N TYR A 193 2.47 7.49 -10.18
CA TYR A 193 2.00 7.54 -11.57
C TYR A 193 2.67 6.52 -12.50
N GLY A 194 3.67 5.79 -12.03
CA GLY A 194 4.46 4.88 -12.86
C GLY A 194 5.42 5.58 -13.84
N ARG A 195 5.42 6.91 -13.86
CA ARG A 195 6.26 7.76 -14.72
C ARG A 195 6.66 9.04 -14.01
N CYS A 196 7.65 9.73 -14.55
CA CYS A 196 8.14 11.00 -14.06
C CYS A 196 7.68 12.10 -15.03
N PHE A 197 6.88 13.05 -14.56
CA PHE A 197 6.48 14.23 -15.32
C PHE A 197 7.44 15.39 -15.03
N TYR A 198 7.77 15.56 -13.76
CA TYR A 198 8.56 16.67 -13.22
C TYR A 198 9.72 16.23 -12.35
N SER A 199 9.77 14.95 -11.97
CA SER A 199 10.85 14.38 -11.15
C SER A 199 11.93 13.68 -11.97
N MET A 200 13.05 13.34 -11.34
CA MET A 200 14.10 12.54 -11.95
C MET A 200 13.69 11.06 -12.03
N PRO A 201 14.07 10.36 -13.11
CA PRO A 201 13.96 8.90 -13.15
C PRO A 201 14.77 8.24 -12.03
N GLY A 202 14.24 7.11 -11.48
CA GLY A 202 14.93 6.34 -10.45
C GLY A 202 14.40 6.53 -9.04
N GLU A 203 13.34 7.30 -8.85
CA GLU A 203 12.72 7.56 -7.55
C GLU A 203 11.75 6.45 -7.10
N GLY A 204 12.11 5.20 -7.24
CA GLY A 204 11.33 4.03 -6.83
C GLY A 204 10.54 3.38 -7.96
N HIS A 205 9.57 2.56 -7.58
CA HIS A 205 8.75 1.76 -8.49
C HIS A 205 7.27 2.04 -8.28
N TRP A 206 6.47 1.89 -9.33
CA TRP A 206 5.04 2.13 -9.32
C TRP A 206 4.33 1.14 -8.39
N TYR A 207 3.54 1.65 -7.43
CA TYR A 207 2.76 0.81 -6.53
C TYR A 207 1.62 0.10 -7.24
N GLU A 208 1.42 -1.15 -6.90
CA GLU A 208 0.41 -2.02 -7.51
C GLU A 208 -1.02 -1.45 -7.40
N TYR A 209 -1.36 -0.82 -6.27
CA TYR A 209 -2.66 -0.18 -6.08
C TYR A 209 -2.94 0.87 -7.17
N TYR A 210 -1.95 1.71 -7.47
CA TYR A 210 -2.08 2.77 -8.45
C TYR A 210 -1.94 2.30 -9.91
N GLN A 211 -1.72 1.01 -10.14
CA GLN A 211 -1.77 0.38 -11.47
C GLN A 211 -3.17 -0.06 -11.86
N GLN A 212 -4.12 -0.07 -10.91
CA GLN A 212 -5.51 -0.44 -11.19
C GLN A 212 -6.22 0.69 -11.93
N GLU A 213 -7.21 0.32 -12.74
CA GLU A 213 -8.11 1.28 -13.37
C GLU A 213 -8.99 1.96 -12.31
N ASP A 214 -9.37 3.21 -12.56
CA ASP A 214 -10.31 3.99 -11.75
C ASP A 214 -9.89 4.31 -10.31
N VAL A 215 -8.62 4.09 -9.92
CA VAL A 215 -8.14 4.55 -8.60
C VAL A 215 -7.81 6.04 -8.62
N PRO A 216 -8.26 6.81 -7.63
CA PRO A 216 -7.96 8.23 -7.57
C PRO A 216 -6.50 8.47 -7.13
N TYR A 217 -5.83 9.40 -7.82
CA TYR A 217 -4.53 9.91 -7.39
C TYR A 217 -4.66 11.08 -6.39
N TYR A 218 -5.79 11.83 -6.45
CA TYR A 218 -6.06 12.90 -5.48
C TYR A 218 -6.40 12.35 -4.10
N LYS A 219 -6.26 13.20 -3.11
CA LYS A 219 -6.70 12.94 -1.74
C LYS A 219 -7.79 13.94 -1.33
N GLU A 220 -8.61 13.55 -0.39
CA GLU A 220 -9.67 14.38 0.18
C GLU A 220 -9.37 14.66 1.66
N ASP A 221 -9.94 15.71 2.21
CA ASP A 221 -10.04 15.94 3.65
C ASP A 221 -11.25 15.18 4.25
N ASP A 222 -11.48 15.35 5.54
CA ASP A 222 -12.59 14.67 6.23
C ASP A 222 -13.98 15.19 5.80
N ASP A 223 -14.05 16.39 5.21
CA ASP A 223 -15.28 16.98 4.65
C ASP A 223 -15.54 16.53 3.21
N GLY A 224 -14.63 15.74 2.62
CA GLY A 224 -14.72 15.26 1.24
C GLY A 224 -14.24 16.25 0.18
N ASN A 225 -13.56 17.34 0.58
CA ASN A 225 -13.00 18.28 -0.36
C ASN A 225 -11.66 17.74 -0.87
N ARG A 226 -11.43 17.80 -2.19
CA ARG A 226 -10.15 17.41 -2.79
C ARG A 226 -9.04 18.38 -2.38
N ARG A 227 -7.92 17.83 -1.95
CA ARG A 227 -6.76 18.57 -1.44
C ARG A 227 -5.52 18.31 -2.27
N CYS A 228 -4.77 19.37 -2.53
CA CYS A 228 -3.39 19.22 -3.00
C CYS A 228 -2.58 18.53 -1.91
N ASN A 229 -1.71 17.57 -2.28
CA ASN A 229 -0.92 16.85 -1.29
C ASN A 229 0.53 16.62 -1.72
N LEU A 230 1.43 16.61 -0.74
CA LEU A 230 2.87 16.55 -0.90
C LEU A 230 3.33 15.22 -1.54
N LEU A 231 4.28 15.31 -2.50
CA LEU A 231 5.13 14.20 -2.93
C LEU A 231 6.58 14.44 -2.47
N ARG A 232 7.41 13.38 -2.39
CA ARG A 232 8.82 13.55 -1.98
C ARG A 232 9.75 13.98 -3.11
N SER A 233 9.29 13.97 -4.35
CA SER A 233 10.09 14.22 -5.54
C SER A 233 10.50 15.68 -5.68
N PRO A 234 11.79 16.05 -5.68
CA PRO A 234 12.23 17.35 -6.11
C PRO A 234 11.92 17.56 -7.60
N TYR A 235 11.53 18.78 -7.97
CA TYR A 235 11.38 19.14 -9.38
C TYR A 235 12.76 19.22 -10.05
N TYR A 236 12.93 18.50 -11.16
CA TYR A 236 14.23 18.32 -11.81
C TYR A 236 14.86 19.61 -12.38
N SER A 237 14.05 20.65 -12.60
CA SER A 237 14.47 21.89 -13.29
C SER A 237 14.53 23.12 -12.37
N SER A 238 14.43 22.93 -11.04
CA SER A 238 14.49 24.05 -10.09
C SER A 238 15.04 23.59 -8.74
N SER A 239 15.89 24.41 -8.11
CA SER A 239 16.48 24.16 -6.80
C SER A 239 15.56 24.50 -5.61
N GLY A 240 14.40 25.10 -5.85
CA GLY A 240 13.49 25.57 -4.80
C GLY A 240 12.11 24.93 -4.80
N VAL A 241 11.90 23.84 -5.57
CA VAL A 241 10.56 23.33 -5.90
C VAL A 241 10.48 21.83 -5.71
N PHE A 242 9.32 21.35 -5.21
CA PHE A 242 8.97 19.93 -5.14
C PHE A 242 7.70 19.62 -5.94
N CYS A 243 7.52 18.36 -6.31
CA CYS A 243 6.31 17.86 -6.94
C CYS A 243 5.21 17.64 -5.92
N PHE A 244 3.96 17.78 -6.35
CA PHE A 244 2.78 17.52 -5.54
C PHE A 244 1.64 17.00 -6.43
N VAL A 245 0.60 16.46 -5.81
CA VAL A 245 -0.64 16.06 -6.48
C VAL A 245 -1.65 17.20 -6.36
N TYR A 246 -2.20 17.64 -7.48
CA TYR A 246 -3.24 18.66 -7.51
C TYR A 246 -4.64 18.06 -7.22
N THR A 247 -5.64 18.91 -7.03
CA THR A 247 -7.02 18.49 -6.69
C THR A 247 -7.70 17.69 -7.81
N ASP A 248 -7.23 17.77 -9.05
CA ASP A 248 -7.69 16.96 -10.18
C ASP A 248 -7.01 15.58 -10.26
N GLY A 249 -6.01 15.32 -9.40
CA GLY A 249 -5.19 14.11 -9.40
C GLY A 249 -3.96 14.19 -10.29
N GLY A 250 -3.73 15.31 -10.99
CA GLY A 250 -2.55 15.53 -11.82
C GLY A 250 -1.29 15.85 -11.01
N ALA A 251 -0.13 15.53 -11.59
CA ALA A 251 1.16 15.94 -11.04
C ALA A 251 1.44 17.40 -11.37
N TYR A 252 1.93 18.15 -10.40
CA TYR A 252 2.37 19.54 -10.54
C TYR A 252 3.59 19.79 -9.64
N TYR A 253 4.07 21.02 -9.62
CA TYR A 253 5.21 21.44 -8.79
C TYR A 253 4.99 22.82 -8.20
N ILE A 254 5.52 23.04 -6.99
CA ILE A 254 5.38 24.31 -6.26
C ILE A 254 6.60 24.53 -5.36
N ASN A 255 6.76 25.77 -4.89
CA ASN A 255 7.86 26.13 -4.00
C ASN A 255 7.85 25.30 -2.70
N ALA A 256 9.05 24.90 -2.24
CA ALA A 256 9.26 24.06 -1.05
C ALA A 256 8.67 24.64 0.25
N ARG A 257 8.44 25.94 0.31
CA ARG A 257 7.84 26.64 1.46
C ARG A 257 6.31 26.60 1.50
N ASN A 258 5.67 26.19 0.40
CA ASN A 258 4.21 26.12 0.37
C ASN A 258 3.72 24.94 1.23
N SER A 259 2.73 25.22 2.06
CA SER A 259 2.06 24.19 2.84
C SER A 259 0.90 23.60 2.05
N LEU A 260 0.83 22.28 2.02
CA LEU A 260 -0.20 21.48 1.36
C LEU A 260 -0.60 20.32 2.26
N GLY A 261 -1.68 19.63 1.90
CA GLY A 261 -2.14 18.44 2.59
C GLY A 261 -1.06 17.37 2.71
N LEU A 262 -1.01 16.72 3.85
CA LEU A 262 -0.07 15.65 4.17
C LEU A 262 -0.78 14.31 4.05
N ALA A 263 -0.32 13.43 3.15
CA ALA A 263 -0.81 12.06 3.01
C ALA A 263 0.37 11.08 3.03
N PRO A 264 0.91 10.77 4.21
CA PRO A 264 2.08 9.92 4.35
C PRO A 264 1.76 8.44 4.10
N ALA A 265 2.81 7.67 4.03
CA ALA A 265 2.80 6.23 3.86
C ALA A 265 3.79 5.58 4.84
N PHE A 266 3.63 4.27 5.08
CA PHE A 266 4.57 3.46 5.86
C PHE A 266 4.60 2.03 5.34
N SER A 267 5.53 1.21 5.86
CA SER A 267 5.64 -0.22 5.54
C SER A 267 5.68 -1.07 6.80
N SER A 268 5.09 -2.27 6.76
CA SER A 268 5.03 -3.21 7.89
C SER A 268 5.35 -4.63 7.47
#